data_12c12f4a19d5f1ef3e9624937822cca7
#
_entry.id   12c12f4a19d5f1ef3e9624937822cca7
#
_cell.length_a   1.000
_cell.length_b   1.000
_cell.length_c   1.000
_cell.angle_alpha   90.00
_cell.angle_beta   90.00
_cell.angle_gamma   90.00
#
_symmetry.space_group_name_H-M   'P 1'
#
loop_
_entity.id
_entity.type
_entity.pdbx_description
1 polymer ?
#
loop_
_entity_poly.entity_id
_entity_poly.type
_entity_poly.pdbx_seq_one_letter_code
_entity_poly.pdbx_strand_id
1 'polypeptide(L)'
;MIRQTIVLTNILLLIIVSSTHMPVMGKTQEAESKNNTTGISINASDIKNALNSVHNNTTPNYVKLSESQINGALKDLPGWTILDGKLHKTFTFVDFSSLFDFMYQVARSSQILNHHPNMTSTWNTLTLDYDTWSLGHVISNLDVKAAAAVERLYHAGNYTNTAS
;
A
#
# COMPACT_ATOMS: atom_id res chain seq x y z
N MET A 1 -55.54 -26.66 0.24
CA MET A 1 -55.21 -25.41 0.98
C MET A 1 -54.53 -25.80 2.28
N ILE A 2 -53.23 -25.78 2.35
CA ILE A 2 -52.45 -26.07 3.55
C ILE A 2 -51.67 -24.80 3.88
N ARG A 3 -52.07 -24.17 5.01
CA ARG A 3 -51.38 -22.98 5.54
C ARG A 3 -50.11 -23.45 6.30
N GLN A 4 -48.94 -23.04 5.86
CA GLN A 4 -47.73 -23.21 6.64
C GLN A 4 -47.58 -22.01 7.59
N THR A 5 -47.57 -22.33 8.88
CA THR A 5 -47.31 -21.40 9.97
C THR A 5 -45.80 -21.31 10.16
N ILE A 6 -45.21 -20.12 9.92
CA ILE A 6 -43.80 -19.84 10.20
C ILE A 6 -43.68 -19.50 11.69
N VAL A 7 -42.98 -20.35 12.44
CA VAL A 7 -42.61 -20.09 13.85
C VAL A 7 -41.28 -19.37 13.86
N LEU A 8 -41.30 -18.10 14.20
CA LEU A 8 -40.09 -17.32 14.50
C LEU A 8 -39.63 -17.65 15.94
N THR A 9 -38.56 -18.41 16.07
CA THR A 9 -37.87 -18.60 17.36
C THR A 9 -36.84 -17.51 17.55
N ASN A 10 -37.14 -16.54 18.42
CA ASN A 10 -36.20 -15.57 18.95
C ASN A 10 -35.19 -16.28 19.88
N ILE A 11 -33.94 -16.39 19.47
CA ILE A 11 -32.84 -16.80 20.33
C ILE A 11 -32.25 -15.52 20.94
N LEU A 12 -32.64 -15.27 22.19
CA LEU A 12 -32.07 -14.23 23.05
C LEU A 12 -30.74 -14.77 23.63
N LEU A 13 -29.60 -14.31 23.08
CA LEU A 13 -28.29 -14.66 23.62
C LEU A 13 -27.97 -13.76 24.81
N LEU A 14 -28.11 -14.33 26.01
CA LEU A 14 -27.79 -13.69 27.28
C LEU A 14 -26.28 -13.77 27.52
N ILE A 15 -25.56 -12.63 27.35
CA ILE A 15 -24.14 -12.54 27.71
C ILE A 15 -24.05 -12.29 29.20
N ILE A 16 -23.67 -13.32 29.97
CA ILE A 16 -23.33 -13.19 31.39
C ILE A 16 -21.89 -12.67 31.48
N VAL A 17 -21.72 -11.41 31.83
CA VAL A 17 -20.43 -10.85 32.22
C VAL A 17 -20.14 -11.27 33.64
N SER A 18 -19.30 -12.30 33.80
CA SER A 18 -18.78 -12.71 35.10
C SER A 18 -17.60 -11.79 35.45
N SER A 19 -17.85 -10.90 36.42
CA SER A 19 -16.81 -10.07 37.04
C SER A 19 -15.99 -10.94 38.01
N THR A 20 -14.82 -11.42 37.56
CA THR A 20 -13.84 -12.04 38.47
C THR A 20 -12.81 -11.00 38.87
N HIS A 21 -12.86 -10.66 40.15
CA HIS A 21 -11.91 -9.87 40.88
C HIS A 21 -10.50 -10.51 40.81
N MET A 22 -9.52 -9.80 40.23
CA MET A 22 -8.13 -10.24 40.25
C MET A 22 -7.38 -9.70 41.47
N PRO A 23 -6.68 -10.54 42.21
CA PRO A 23 -5.83 -10.08 43.30
C PRO A 23 -4.56 -9.43 42.76
N VAL A 24 -4.20 -8.31 43.32
CA VAL A 24 -2.89 -7.65 43.19
C VAL A 24 -1.83 -8.55 43.82
N MET A 25 -0.91 -9.07 42.98
CA MET A 25 0.30 -9.70 43.54
C MET A 25 1.50 -9.49 42.63
N GLY A 26 2.51 -8.87 43.24
CA GLY A 26 3.91 -9.33 43.16
C GLY A 26 4.70 -8.89 41.91
N LYS A 27 5.70 -8.10 42.18
CA LYS A 27 6.85 -7.82 41.32
C LYS A 27 7.36 -9.11 40.68
N THR A 28 7.31 -9.21 39.37
CA THR A 28 8.06 -10.18 38.61
C THR A 28 9.09 -9.47 37.74
N GLN A 29 10.31 -9.97 37.87
CA GLN A 29 11.53 -9.52 37.22
C GLN A 29 11.38 -9.48 35.69
N GLU A 30 11.92 -8.41 35.10
CA GLU A 30 12.18 -8.29 33.67
C GLU A 30 13.09 -9.44 33.23
N ALA A 31 12.56 -10.34 32.43
CA ALA A 31 13.38 -11.22 31.62
C ALA A 31 13.73 -10.46 30.34
N GLU A 32 14.97 -9.98 30.24
CA GLU A 32 15.58 -9.45 29.03
C GLU A 32 15.50 -10.53 27.91
N SER A 33 14.53 -10.44 27.05
CA SER A 33 14.55 -11.15 25.77
C SER A 33 15.40 -10.32 24.79
N LYS A 34 16.64 -10.70 24.61
CA LYS A 34 17.53 -10.18 23.57
C LYS A 34 17.01 -10.68 22.20
N ASN A 35 15.97 -10.04 21.70
CA ASN A 35 15.62 -10.17 20.29
C ASN A 35 16.47 -9.17 19.49
N ASN A 36 17.50 -9.68 18.84
CA ASN A 36 18.33 -8.98 17.88
C ASN A 36 17.53 -8.79 16.58
N THR A 37 16.52 -7.96 16.64
CA THR A 37 15.83 -7.45 15.46
C THR A 37 16.53 -6.13 15.14
N THR A 38 17.16 -6.04 13.98
CA THR A 38 17.67 -4.79 13.42
C THR A 38 16.45 -3.91 13.08
N GLY A 39 15.76 -3.47 14.11
CA GLY A 39 14.62 -2.58 14.01
C GLY A 39 15.13 -1.20 13.65
N ILE A 40 14.71 -0.68 12.50
CA ILE A 40 14.78 0.74 12.22
C ILE A 40 13.98 1.42 13.32
N SER A 41 14.68 1.98 14.33
CA SER A 41 14.04 2.75 15.40
C SER A 41 13.57 4.07 14.78
N ILE A 42 12.30 4.10 14.39
CA ILE A 42 11.64 5.35 13.97
C ILE A 42 11.32 6.10 15.25
N ASN A 43 12.07 7.15 15.54
CA ASN A 43 11.81 7.98 16.72
C ASN A 43 10.64 8.97 16.47
N ALA A 44 10.10 9.54 17.54
CA ALA A 44 8.97 10.47 17.47
C ALA A 44 9.28 11.73 16.63
N SER A 45 10.56 12.13 16.54
CA SER A 45 10.98 13.27 15.69
C SER A 45 10.92 12.91 14.21
N ASP A 46 11.24 11.68 13.83
CA ASP A 46 11.15 11.22 12.44
C ASP A 46 9.69 11.16 11.98
N ILE A 47 8.79 10.69 12.86
CA ILE A 47 7.34 10.71 12.60
C ILE A 47 6.84 12.15 12.48
N LYS A 48 7.26 13.04 13.39
CA LYS A 48 6.87 14.45 13.35
C LYS A 48 7.39 15.16 12.10
N ASN A 49 8.62 14.89 11.69
CA ASN A 49 9.21 15.43 10.47
C ASN A 49 8.50 14.89 9.21
N ALA A 50 8.15 13.61 9.20
CA ALA A 50 7.36 13.01 8.14
C ALA A 50 5.95 13.63 8.06
N LEU A 51 5.28 13.82 9.20
CA LEU A 51 3.98 14.49 9.27
C LEU A 51 4.06 15.96 8.86
N ASN A 52 5.09 16.68 9.27
CA ASN A 52 5.31 18.08 8.88
C ASN A 52 5.64 18.19 7.38
N SER A 53 6.35 17.23 6.80
CA SER A 53 6.62 17.21 5.35
C SER A 53 5.35 16.97 4.52
N VAL A 54 4.39 16.22 5.07
CA VAL A 54 3.06 16.03 4.47
C VAL A 54 2.18 17.29 4.63
N HIS A 55 2.38 18.04 5.73
CA HIS A 55 1.56 19.25 6.03
C HIS A 55 2.15 20.52 5.42
N ASN A 56 3.46 20.56 5.20
CA ASN A 56 4.07 21.63 4.41
C ASN A 56 3.77 21.32 2.96
N ASN A 57 2.84 22.09 2.40
CA ASN A 57 2.43 22.10 1.00
C ASN A 57 3.60 22.51 0.08
N THR A 58 4.75 21.81 0.21
CA THR A 58 5.87 21.97 -0.69
C THR A 58 5.47 21.30 -1.99
N THR A 59 5.19 22.11 -2.99
CA THR A 59 4.98 21.63 -4.37
C THR A 59 6.11 20.65 -4.69
N PRO A 60 5.78 19.40 -5.09
CA PRO A 60 6.82 18.43 -5.43
C PRO A 60 7.75 19.03 -6.48
N ASN A 61 9.07 18.88 -6.28
CA ASN A 61 10.06 19.34 -7.25
C ASN A 61 10.05 18.37 -8.44
N TYR A 62 9.26 18.70 -9.46
CA TYR A 62 9.19 17.95 -10.70
C TYR A 62 10.36 18.33 -11.60
N VAL A 63 11.18 17.35 -11.97
CA VAL A 63 12.28 17.51 -12.93
C VAL A 63 12.03 16.57 -14.10
N LYS A 64 11.80 17.15 -15.30
CA LYS A 64 11.70 16.36 -16.53
C LYS A 64 12.97 15.55 -16.73
N LEU A 65 12.83 14.26 -17.01
CA LEU A 65 13.97 13.38 -17.31
C LEU A 65 14.28 13.38 -18.80
N SER A 66 15.58 13.28 -19.12
CA SER A 66 16.04 13.01 -20.47
C SER A 66 15.81 11.53 -20.82
N GLU A 67 15.78 11.20 -22.09
CA GLU A 67 15.65 9.83 -22.57
C GLU A 67 16.70 8.89 -21.98
N SER A 68 17.96 9.34 -21.88
CA SER A 68 19.04 8.55 -21.28
C SER A 68 18.82 8.29 -19.79
N GLN A 69 18.25 9.25 -19.04
CA GLN A 69 17.91 9.08 -17.63
C GLN A 69 16.73 8.12 -17.46
N ILE A 70 15.72 8.19 -18.32
CA ILE A 70 14.59 7.26 -18.31
C ILE A 70 15.09 5.84 -18.60
N ASN A 71 15.88 5.64 -19.65
CA ASN A 71 16.46 4.35 -20.00
C ASN A 71 17.39 3.80 -18.89
N GLY A 72 18.07 4.68 -18.17
CA GLY A 72 18.84 4.33 -16.98
C GLY A 72 17.94 3.79 -15.86
N ALA A 73 16.87 4.51 -15.53
CA ALA A 73 15.92 4.14 -14.49
C ALA A 73 15.18 2.83 -14.77
N LEU A 74 14.83 2.57 -16.04
CA LEU A 74 14.13 1.33 -16.45
C LEU A 74 14.92 0.05 -16.16
N LYS A 75 16.25 0.13 -16.03
CA LYS A 75 17.08 -1.04 -15.66
C LYS A 75 16.77 -1.54 -14.25
N ASP A 76 16.34 -0.64 -13.37
CA ASP A 76 15.97 -0.94 -11.97
C ASP A 76 14.46 -1.08 -11.76
N LEU A 77 13.68 -1.01 -12.84
CA LEU A 77 12.23 -1.09 -12.84
C LEU A 77 11.75 -2.27 -13.70
N PRO A 78 11.80 -3.51 -13.18
CA PRO A 78 11.48 -4.70 -13.97
C PRO A 78 10.04 -4.67 -14.48
N GLY A 79 9.87 -4.90 -15.79
CA GLY A 79 8.57 -4.95 -16.46
C GLY A 79 7.91 -3.59 -16.72
N TRP A 80 8.54 -2.47 -16.31
CA TRP A 80 8.11 -1.14 -16.73
C TRP A 80 8.63 -0.82 -18.12
N THR A 81 7.80 -0.16 -18.90
CA THR A 81 8.08 0.27 -20.27
C THR A 81 7.62 1.70 -20.48
N ILE A 82 7.95 2.25 -21.64
CA ILE A 82 7.37 3.52 -22.10
C ILE A 82 6.28 3.20 -23.13
N LEU A 83 5.06 3.63 -22.82
CA LEU A 83 3.92 3.53 -23.70
C LEU A 83 3.24 4.91 -23.78
N ASP A 84 3.05 5.42 -24.98
CA ASP A 84 2.44 6.74 -25.21
C ASP A 84 3.05 7.89 -24.38
N GLY A 85 4.38 7.85 -24.19
CA GLY A 85 5.12 8.87 -23.43
C GLY A 85 5.00 8.76 -21.91
N LYS A 86 4.44 7.66 -21.39
CA LYS A 86 4.23 7.40 -19.96
C LYS A 86 5.03 6.19 -19.49
N LEU A 87 5.40 6.16 -18.21
CA LEU A 87 5.84 4.92 -17.57
C LEU A 87 4.64 4.01 -17.40
N HIS A 88 4.70 2.84 -18.00
CA HIS A 88 3.60 1.88 -18.13
C HIS A 88 3.99 0.53 -17.57
N LYS A 89 3.10 -0.06 -16.76
CA LYS A 89 3.20 -1.48 -16.35
C LYS A 89 1.83 -2.06 -16.03
N THR A 90 1.62 -3.32 -16.44
CA THR A 90 0.47 -4.13 -16.04
C THR A 90 0.91 -5.19 -15.02
N PHE A 91 0.20 -5.26 -13.90
CA PHE A 91 0.36 -6.25 -12.83
C PHE A 91 -0.77 -7.27 -12.93
N THR A 92 -0.45 -8.53 -12.66
CA THR A 92 -1.44 -9.62 -12.60
C THR A 92 -1.50 -10.19 -11.19
N PHE A 93 -2.70 -10.40 -10.68
CA PHE A 93 -2.97 -10.85 -9.32
C PHE A 93 -3.60 -12.25 -9.34
N VAL A 94 -3.54 -12.93 -8.19
CA VAL A 94 -4.18 -14.22 -8.00
C VAL A 94 -5.69 -14.14 -8.15
N ASP A 95 -6.29 -13.07 -7.65
CA ASP A 95 -7.72 -12.82 -7.66
C ASP A 95 -8.06 -11.31 -7.63
N PHE A 96 -9.36 -11.03 -7.70
CA PHE A 96 -9.90 -9.68 -7.67
C PHE A 96 -9.66 -8.97 -6.34
N SER A 97 -9.71 -9.68 -5.20
CA SER A 97 -9.48 -9.10 -3.88
C SER A 97 -8.05 -8.62 -3.73
N SER A 98 -7.09 -9.45 -4.10
CA SER A 98 -5.65 -9.12 -4.09
C SER A 98 -5.32 -7.91 -4.95
N LEU A 99 -6.01 -7.76 -6.10
CA LEU A 99 -5.90 -6.57 -6.94
C LEU A 99 -6.34 -5.31 -6.18
N PHE A 100 -7.50 -5.33 -5.51
CA PHE A 100 -8.00 -4.18 -4.77
C PHE A 100 -7.15 -3.84 -3.55
N ASP A 101 -6.64 -4.84 -2.83
CA ASP A 101 -5.70 -4.63 -1.73
C ASP A 101 -4.44 -3.90 -2.23
N PHE A 102 -3.91 -4.30 -3.37
CA PHE A 102 -2.76 -3.62 -3.98
C PHE A 102 -3.11 -2.20 -4.45
N MET A 103 -4.26 -2.01 -5.12
CA MET A 103 -4.72 -0.68 -5.53
C MET A 103 -4.82 0.28 -4.34
N TYR A 104 -5.29 -0.21 -3.19
CA TYR A 104 -5.35 0.58 -1.97
C TYR A 104 -3.95 1.00 -1.49
N GLN A 105 -2.96 0.09 -1.52
CA GLN A 105 -1.57 0.42 -1.16
C GLN A 105 -0.96 1.43 -2.14
N VAL A 106 -1.21 1.28 -3.44
CA VAL A 106 -0.77 2.25 -4.46
C VAL A 106 -1.41 3.62 -4.20
N ALA A 107 -2.71 3.68 -3.92
CA ALA A 107 -3.40 4.94 -3.62
C ALA A 107 -2.80 5.65 -2.39
N ARG A 108 -2.50 4.91 -1.31
CA ARG A 108 -1.83 5.46 -0.13
C ARG A 108 -0.43 6.00 -0.45
N SER A 109 0.37 5.23 -1.20
CA SER A 109 1.70 5.65 -1.62
C SER A 109 1.65 6.92 -2.49
N SER A 110 0.69 6.96 -3.41
CA SER A 110 0.46 8.11 -4.29
C SER A 110 0.10 9.37 -3.50
N GLN A 111 -0.70 9.23 -2.46
CA GLN A 111 -1.07 10.34 -1.57
C GLN A 111 0.16 10.88 -0.80
N ILE A 112 1.03 9.99 -0.31
CA ILE A 112 2.27 10.37 0.39
C ILE A 112 3.24 11.09 -0.56
N LEU A 113 3.36 10.60 -1.79
CA LEU A 113 4.24 11.20 -2.80
C LEU A 113 3.64 12.46 -3.44
N ASN A 114 2.35 12.73 -3.22
CA ASN A 114 1.55 13.70 -3.95
C ASN A 114 1.74 13.56 -5.47
N HIS A 115 1.76 12.31 -5.94
CA HIS A 115 1.95 11.96 -7.34
C HIS A 115 1.14 10.70 -7.69
N HIS A 116 0.17 10.84 -8.59
CA HIS A 116 -0.89 9.87 -8.81
C HIS A 116 -0.78 9.26 -10.20
N PRO A 117 -0.88 7.93 -10.34
CA PRO A 117 -0.98 7.27 -11.64
C PRO A 117 -2.40 7.35 -12.20
N ASN A 118 -2.53 7.16 -13.51
CA ASN A 118 -3.76 6.60 -14.05
C ASN A 118 -3.79 5.10 -13.70
N MET A 119 -4.93 4.63 -13.20
CA MET A 119 -5.15 3.23 -12.82
C MET A 119 -6.29 2.64 -13.65
N THR A 120 -6.02 1.57 -14.39
CA THR A 120 -7.03 0.83 -15.13
C THR A 120 -7.06 -0.61 -14.63
N SER A 121 -8.19 -1.07 -14.12
CA SER A 121 -8.34 -2.43 -13.60
C SER A 121 -9.30 -3.25 -14.47
N THR A 122 -8.96 -4.52 -14.68
CA THR A 122 -9.80 -5.50 -15.36
C THR A 122 -9.61 -6.86 -14.71
N TRP A 123 -10.66 -7.38 -14.06
CA TRP A 123 -10.67 -8.64 -13.36
C TRP A 123 -9.50 -8.75 -12.34
N ASN A 124 -8.41 -9.42 -12.69
CA ASN A 124 -7.22 -9.61 -11.85
C ASN A 124 -5.98 -8.91 -12.40
N THR A 125 -6.14 -7.94 -13.28
CA THR A 125 -5.05 -7.14 -13.83
C THR A 125 -5.21 -5.67 -13.48
N LEU A 126 -4.11 -5.01 -13.15
CA LEU A 126 -4.03 -3.57 -12.90
C LEU A 126 -2.95 -2.98 -13.78
N THR A 127 -3.34 -2.03 -14.61
CA THR A 127 -2.40 -1.21 -15.37
C THR A 127 -2.20 0.12 -14.67
N LEU A 128 -0.95 0.52 -14.53
CA LEU A 128 -0.53 1.81 -14.01
C LEU A 128 0.21 2.59 -15.09
N ASP A 129 -0.21 3.83 -15.30
CA ASP A 129 0.45 4.78 -16.17
C ASP A 129 0.84 6.02 -15.37
N TYR A 130 2.13 6.36 -15.38
CA TYR A 130 2.66 7.55 -14.73
C TYR A 130 3.20 8.55 -15.75
N ASP A 131 2.74 9.78 -15.64
CA ASP A 131 3.28 10.95 -16.32
C ASP A 131 3.04 12.21 -15.48
N THR A 132 3.86 13.22 -15.64
CA THR A 132 3.72 14.48 -14.92
C THR A 132 2.99 15.51 -15.78
N TRP A 133 1.68 15.61 -15.60
CA TRP A 133 0.82 16.50 -16.37
C TRP A 133 1.20 17.98 -16.22
N SER A 134 1.65 18.41 -15.03
CA SER A 134 2.06 19.81 -14.76
C SER A 134 3.29 20.26 -15.55
N LEU A 135 4.06 19.30 -16.09
CA LEU A 135 5.17 19.54 -17.01
C LEU A 135 4.83 19.28 -18.47
N GLY A 136 3.54 19.17 -18.80
CA GLY A 136 3.06 18.89 -20.16
C GLY A 136 3.07 17.42 -20.53
N HIS A 137 2.69 16.53 -19.62
CA HIS A 137 2.60 15.08 -19.85
C HIS A 137 3.94 14.44 -20.25
N VAL A 138 4.95 14.66 -19.42
CA VAL A 138 6.29 14.09 -19.62
C VAL A 138 6.69 13.23 -18.42
N ILE A 139 7.64 12.33 -18.60
CA ILE A 139 8.21 11.54 -17.52
C ILE A 139 9.16 12.40 -16.71
N SER A 140 8.95 12.43 -15.39
CA SER A 140 9.75 13.17 -14.41
C SER A 140 10.41 12.22 -13.40
N ASN A 141 11.22 12.80 -12.53
CA ASN A 141 11.83 12.12 -11.39
C ASN A 141 10.79 11.49 -10.45
N LEU A 142 9.57 12.07 -10.35
CA LEU A 142 8.53 11.54 -9.47
C LEU A 142 7.83 10.32 -10.05
N ASP A 143 7.70 10.23 -11.38
CA ASP A 143 7.16 9.04 -12.04
C ASP A 143 8.04 7.81 -11.75
N VAL A 144 9.37 7.97 -11.89
CA VAL A 144 10.34 6.92 -11.56
C VAL A 144 10.31 6.56 -10.08
N LYS A 145 10.23 7.56 -9.19
CA LYS A 145 10.14 7.35 -7.74
C LYS A 145 8.87 6.61 -7.36
N ALA A 146 7.74 6.97 -7.98
CA ALA A 146 6.45 6.32 -7.75
C ALA A 146 6.47 4.87 -8.27
N ALA A 147 6.96 4.63 -9.48
CA ALA A 147 7.13 3.29 -10.04
C ALA A 147 7.99 2.40 -9.12
N ALA A 148 9.12 2.91 -8.61
CA ALA A 148 9.96 2.18 -7.68
C ALA A 148 9.27 1.89 -6.33
N ALA A 149 8.41 2.79 -5.86
CA ALA A 149 7.61 2.55 -4.65
C ALA A 149 6.57 1.46 -4.88
N VAL A 150 5.92 1.45 -6.03
CA VAL A 150 4.95 0.44 -6.46
C VAL A 150 5.60 -0.94 -6.55
N GLU A 151 6.82 -1.04 -7.13
CA GLU A 151 7.56 -2.31 -7.16
C GLU A 151 7.80 -2.88 -5.76
N ARG A 152 8.25 -2.04 -4.83
CA ARG A 152 8.45 -2.48 -3.44
C ARG A 152 7.16 -2.98 -2.80
N LEU A 153 6.03 -2.31 -3.03
CA LEU A 153 4.72 -2.74 -2.53
C LEU A 153 4.30 -4.09 -3.13
N TYR A 154 4.49 -4.26 -4.43
CA TYR A 154 4.12 -5.49 -5.14
C TYR A 154 4.91 -6.69 -4.63
N HIS A 155 6.21 -6.55 -4.46
CA HIS A 155 7.07 -7.62 -3.93
C HIS A 155 6.85 -7.90 -2.44
N ALA A 156 6.55 -6.88 -1.64
CA ALA A 156 6.29 -7.06 -0.21
C ALA A 156 4.95 -7.73 0.08
N GLY A 157 3.95 -7.52 -0.77
CA GLY A 157 2.58 -7.99 -0.57
C GLY A 157 2.31 -9.43 -1.00
N ASN A 158 3.28 -10.11 -1.64
CA ASN A 158 3.14 -11.49 -2.11
C ASN A 158 1.87 -11.73 -2.96
N TYR A 159 1.56 -10.79 -3.85
CA TYR A 159 0.33 -10.77 -4.66
C TYR A 159 0.32 -11.76 -5.83
N THR A 160 1.46 -12.38 -6.13
CA THR A 160 1.56 -13.41 -7.16
C THR A 160 1.37 -14.79 -6.54
N ASN A 161 0.55 -15.63 -7.15
CA ASN A 161 0.57 -17.07 -6.87
C ASN A 161 1.91 -17.62 -7.37
N THR A 162 2.87 -17.78 -6.49
CA THR A 162 3.86 -18.81 -6.68
C THR A 162 3.19 -20.12 -6.28
N ALA A 163 2.39 -20.68 -7.20
CA ALA A 163 2.01 -22.08 -7.07
C ALA A 163 3.30 -22.87 -7.07
N SER A 164 3.68 -23.33 -5.88
CA SER A 164 4.74 -24.33 -5.67
C SER A 164 4.29 -25.68 -6.17
#